data_e538e02b0222db3656fa234dc0077adf
#
_entry.id   e538e02b0222db3656fa234dc0077adf
#
_cell.length_a   1.000
_cell.length_b   1.000
_cell.length_c   1.000
_cell.angle_alpha   90.00
_cell.angle_beta   90.00
_cell.angle_gamma   90.00
#
_symmetry.space_group_name_H-M   'P 1'
#
loop_
_entity.id
_entity.type
_entity.pdbx_description
1 polymer ?
#
loop_
_entity_poly.entity_id
_entity_poly.type
_entity_poly.pdbx_seq_one_letter_code
_entity_poly.pdbx_strand_id
1 'polypeptide(L)'
;MARTCDTSIYCWTMQNMRLVFGFIATLVLLYPVAGLIQHGLDPSLWPAEVMRPGAWFATLLSWQVADALALPYRILIGRAPEFANGGWSLGPLLALAPLLALFGTELLRRTKPEPKRDTSDLFGSARFATSTERSRLREGLELGRDPDTGRAVRVAVQGTLVTIAPPRKGKTSGLLIPNLAFPEPQGWSGPAVVLDPKGEVYRAVVARRRALGRRVVCLDPLGLAGGTDRWNPLQGRDPNDVLYLQSTALALLPEATGDSEASAYFRNRAVDLIVGAMLVVLRMPEGRSVVLVQELITDDSRLFGLLTQYVNHWPEPAAYAALEILQSDPKTKDPIKSTALQAFQWLADRRLRDLVGASTFALSELSTGSVDLFVAVPTEYKTVLAPLLRWLLSDLFTSVRRHRPAERLVVFVDEAAVLGRFDALLTAAGELPGYGASLWTMWQDRAQLVGLYGEAGADVLLNTAEVVTVFDVPAVDPDESERWSRAIGDYTAFVETHSAPSGDAKGSPSTTRSSQGARLMSKEALIAMPGDELLVFPNSGGHARHPLRLKKTVAHTDPRFRNLIAPVPPVGRAR
;
A
#
# COMPACT_ATOMS: atom_id res chain seq x y z
N MET A 1 -2.63 -1.19 -28.88
CA MET A 1 -1.54 -2.19 -28.88
C MET A 1 -0.25 -1.50 -28.48
N ALA A 2 0.12 -1.58 -27.22
CA ALA A 2 1.46 -1.30 -26.75
C ALA A 2 1.68 -2.27 -25.58
N ARG A 3 2.50 -3.27 -25.83
CA ARG A 3 2.92 -4.27 -24.83
C ARG A 3 3.76 -3.54 -23.80
N THR A 4 3.31 -3.45 -22.57
CA THR A 4 4.15 -3.16 -21.41
C THR A 4 5.05 -4.37 -21.21
N CYS A 5 6.26 -4.28 -21.74
CA CYS A 5 7.31 -5.25 -21.52
C CYS A 5 7.72 -5.20 -20.05
N ASP A 6 7.74 -6.37 -19.45
CA ASP A 6 8.19 -6.65 -18.09
C ASP A 6 9.68 -6.25 -17.96
N THR A 7 9.93 -5.06 -17.42
CA THR A 7 11.26 -4.44 -17.37
C THR A 7 12.23 -5.19 -16.45
N SER A 8 11.76 -6.05 -15.55
CA SER A 8 12.62 -6.79 -14.62
C SER A 8 13.30 -8.00 -15.26
N ILE A 9 12.57 -8.75 -16.07
CA ILE A 9 13.12 -9.88 -16.84
C ILE A 9 14.03 -9.35 -17.96
N TYR A 10 13.65 -8.22 -18.59
CA TYR A 10 14.48 -7.60 -19.63
C TYR A 10 15.78 -7.02 -19.06
N CYS A 11 15.78 -6.44 -17.90
CA CYS A 11 17.00 -5.91 -17.28
C CYS A 11 17.96 -7.03 -16.87
N TRP A 12 17.43 -8.14 -16.31
CA TRP A 12 18.22 -9.32 -15.97
C TRP A 12 18.73 -10.06 -17.21
N THR A 13 17.92 -10.20 -18.26
CA THR A 13 18.31 -10.79 -19.55
C THR A 13 19.27 -9.90 -20.32
N MET A 14 19.08 -8.58 -20.36
CA MET A 14 19.99 -7.65 -21.04
C MET A 14 21.36 -7.60 -20.35
N GLN A 15 21.41 -7.66 -19.02
CA GLN A 15 22.66 -7.64 -18.26
C GLN A 15 23.43 -8.96 -18.41
N ASN A 16 22.72 -10.09 -18.38
CA ASN A 16 23.31 -11.40 -18.64
C ASN A 16 23.66 -11.58 -20.12
N MET A 17 22.88 -11.03 -21.06
CA MET A 17 23.23 -11.01 -22.47
C MET A 17 24.53 -10.25 -22.74
N ARG A 18 24.76 -9.10 -22.09
CA ARG A 18 26.05 -8.38 -22.24
C ARG A 18 27.24 -9.20 -21.76
N LEU A 19 27.11 -9.93 -20.64
CA LEU A 19 28.14 -10.84 -20.15
C LEU A 19 28.35 -12.02 -21.11
N VAL A 20 27.26 -12.59 -21.62
CA VAL A 20 27.31 -13.69 -22.60
C VAL A 20 27.92 -13.20 -23.91
N PHE A 21 27.52 -12.04 -24.44
CA PHE A 21 28.12 -11.44 -25.64
C PHE A 21 29.59 -11.07 -25.43
N GLY A 22 29.96 -10.50 -24.27
CA GLY A 22 31.34 -10.23 -23.91
C GLY A 22 32.19 -11.50 -23.85
N PHE A 23 31.66 -12.55 -23.25
CA PHE A 23 32.29 -13.86 -23.17
C PHE A 23 32.48 -14.49 -24.58
N ILE A 24 31.43 -14.51 -25.40
CA ILE A 24 31.48 -15.00 -26.77
C ILE A 24 32.46 -14.16 -27.61
N ALA A 25 32.40 -12.83 -27.55
CA ALA A 25 33.31 -11.97 -28.28
C ALA A 25 34.79 -12.19 -27.87
N THR A 26 35.05 -12.40 -26.58
CA THR A 26 36.42 -12.70 -26.09
C THR A 26 36.88 -14.08 -26.57
N LEU A 27 36.03 -15.10 -26.51
CA LEU A 27 36.35 -16.42 -27.06
C LEU A 27 36.60 -16.36 -28.55
N VAL A 28 35.79 -15.60 -29.29
CA VAL A 28 35.90 -15.40 -30.73
C VAL A 28 37.16 -14.67 -31.11
N LEU A 29 37.57 -13.68 -30.32
CA LEU A 29 38.77 -12.88 -30.57
C LEU A 29 40.07 -13.43 -29.94
N LEU A 30 39.92 -14.41 -29.03
CA LEU A 30 41.06 -14.96 -28.28
C LEU A 30 42.16 -15.49 -29.19
N TYR A 31 41.77 -16.28 -30.19
CA TYR A 31 42.73 -16.90 -31.12
C TYR A 31 43.48 -15.87 -32.00
N PRO A 32 42.76 -14.99 -32.77
CA PRO A 32 43.42 -14.01 -33.62
C PRO A 32 44.21 -12.98 -32.81
N VAL A 33 43.70 -12.53 -31.63
CA VAL A 33 44.40 -11.56 -30.79
C VAL A 33 45.67 -12.17 -30.17
N ALA A 34 45.59 -13.41 -29.67
CA ALA A 34 46.73 -14.14 -29.15
C ALA A 34 47.81 -14.34 -30.24
N GLY A 35 47.38 -14.70 -31.44
CA GLY A 35 48.26 -14.87 -32.60
C GLY A 35 48.94 -13.57 -33.02
N LEU A 36 48.23 -12.46 -33.10
CA LEU A 36 48.76 -11.13 -33.41
C LEU A 36 49.79 -10.68 -32.37
N ILE A 37 49.50 -10.85 -31.08
CA ILE A 37 50.39 -10.47 -30.00
C ILE A 37 51.67 -11.32 -30.05
N GLN A 38 51.54 -12.62 -30.24
CA GLN A 38 52.67 -13.54 -30.29
C GLN A 38 53.55 -13.32 -31.50
N HIS A 39 52.92 -13.09 -32.67
CA HIS A 39 53.66 -12.73 -33.89
C HIS A 39 54.39 -11.37 -33.76
N GLY A 40 53.78 -10.40 -33.06
CA GLY A 40 54.43 -9.13 -32.77
C GLY A 40 55.62 -9.25 -31.83
N LEU A 41 55.64 -10.26 -30.94
CA LEU A 41 56.72 -10.56 -30.01
C LEU A 41 57.83 -11.39 -30.67
N ASP A 42 57.45 -12.37 -31.50
CA ASP A 42 58.38 -13.22 -32.25
C ASP A 42 57.73 -13.67 -33.58
N PRO A 43 58.06 -13.01 -34.71
CA PRO A 43 57.49 -13.32 -36.02
C PRO A 43 57.73 -14.76 -36.52
N SER A 44 58.72 -15.43 -35.97
CA SER A 44 59.05 -16.82 -36.37
C SER A 44 58.14 -17.88 -35.76
N LEU A 45 57.38 -17.53 -34.71
CA LEU A 45 56.58 -18.46 -33.96
C LEU A 45 55.18 -18.74 -34.53
N TRP A 46 54.76 -17.97 -35.54
CA TRP A 46 53.42 -18.10 -36.11
C TRP A 46 53.45 -18.23 -37.62
N PRO A 47 52.94 -19.32 -38.22
CA PRO A 47 52.84 -19.45 -39.68
C PRO A 47 51.94 -18.38 -40.25
N ALA A 48 52.39 -17.65 -41.29
CA ALA A 48 51.66 -16.56 -41.94
C ALA A 48 50.28 -17.00 -42.50
N GLU A 49 50.08 -18.28 -42.74
CA GLU A 49 48.85 -18.86 -43.24
C GLU A 49 47.70 -18.88 -42.21
N VAL A 50 48.01 -18.98 -40.92
CA VAL A 50 47.02 -18.98 -39.84
C VAL A 50 46.51 -17.57 -39.53
N MET A 51 47.26 -16.54 -39.96
CA MET A 51 46.93 -15.11 -39.77
C MET A 51 45.93 -14.57 -40.81
N ARG A 52 45.51 -15.39 -41.79
CA ARG A 52 44.50 -14.96 -42.77
C ARG A 52 43.12 -14.91 -42.13
N PRO A 53 42.43 -13.74 -42.06
CA PRO A 53 41.12 -13.63 -41.42
C PRO A 53 40.09 -14.64 -41.94
N GLY A 54 40.21 -15.06 -43.21
CA GLY A 54 39.31 -16.06 -43.81
C GLY A 54 39.50 -17.48 -43.29
N ALA A 55 40.72 -17.89 -42.89
CA ALA A 55 40.97 -19.24 -42.39
C ALA A 55 40.32 -19.46 -41.00
N TRP A 56 40.36 -18.47 -40.14
CA TRP A 56 39.74 -18.53 -38.85
C TRP A 56 38.22 -18.50 -38.87
N PHE A 57 37.60 -17.67 -39.73
CA PHE A 57 36.16 -17.71 -40.02
C PHE A 57 35.71 -19.04 -40.62
N ALA A 58 36.51 -19.65 -41.48
CA ALA A 58 36.23 -20.97 -42.03
C ALA A 58 36.21 -22.06 -40.94
N THR A 59 37.09 -21.97 -39.98
CA THR A 59 37.14 -22.93 -38.83
C THR A 59 35.93 -22.74 -37.91
N LEU A 60 35.48 -21.54 -37.65
CA LEU A 60 34.24 -21.25 -36.92
C LEU A 60 32.98 -21.73 -37.64
N LEU A 61 32.94 -21.59 -38.95
CA LEU A 61 31.82 -22.00 -39.81
C LEU A 61 31.78 -23.51 -40.07
N SER A 62 32.90 -24.24 -39.88
CA SER A 62 33.01 -25.68 -40.11
C SER A 62 32.48 -26.58 -38.95
N TRP A 63 31.68 -26.02 -38.04
CA TRP A 63 31.04 -26.74 -36.92
C TRP A 63 32.01 -27.35 -35.88
N GLN A 64 33.26 -26.98 -35.85
CA GLN A 64 34.20 -27.36 -34.80
C GLN A 64 34.08 -26.45 -33.56
N VAL A 65 32.84 -26.14 -33.18
CA VAL A 65 32.53 -25.28 -32.01
C VAL A 65 33.11 -25.86 -30.72
N ALA A 66 33.15 -27.19 -30.61
CA ALA A 66 33.74 -27.86 -29.45
C ALA A 66 35.26 -27.61 -29.32
N ASP A 67 35.99 -27.60 -30.43
CA ASP A 67 37.39 -27.30 -30.44
C ASP A 67 37.70 -25.83 -30.20
N ALA A 68 36.88 -24.91 -30.70
CA ALA A 68 36.97 -23.48 -30.42
C ALA A 68 36.69 -23.17 -28.93
N LEU A 69 35.69 -23.82 -28.32
CA LEU A 69 35.38 -23.71 -26.89
C LEU A 69 36.45 -24.35 -25.99
N ALA A 70 37.09 -25.43 -26.46
CA ALA A 70 38.18 -26.09 -25.74
C ALA A 70 39.52 -25.35 -25.87
N LEU A 71 39.65 -24.43 -26.81
CA LEU A 71 40.93 -23.73 -27.10
C LEU A 71 41.51 -23.00 -25.87
N PRO A 72 40.74 -22.20 -25.08
CA PRO A 72 41.29 -21.56 -23.87
C PRO A 72 41.84 -22.59 -22.87
N TYR A 73 41.15 -23.72 -22.71
CA TYR A 73 41.58 -24.80 -21.83
C TYR A 73 42.83 -25.51 -22.38
N ARG A 74 42.89 -25.78 -23.70
CA ARG A 74 44.05 -26.37 -24.36
C ARG A 74 45.30 -25.47 -24.28
N ILE A 75 45.12 -24.16 -24.37
CA ILE A 75 46.22 -23.18 -24.17
C ILE A 75 46.71 -23.24 -22.73
N LEU A 76 45.81 -23.21 -21.73
CA LEU A 76 46.12 -23.27 -20.31
C LEU A 76 46.88 -24.53 -19.90
N ILE A 77 46.57 -25.70 -20.48
CA ILE A 77 47.26 -26.97 -20.19
C ILE A 77 48.43 -27.27 -21.13
N GLY A 78 48.85 -26.31 -21.97
CA GLY A 78 49.99 -26.45 -22.89
C GLY A 78 49.78 -27.46 -24.01
N ARG A 79 48.50 -27.80 -24.34
CA ARG A 79 48.14 -28.77 -25.38
C ARG A 79 47.67 -28.14 -26.69
N ALA A 80 47.96 -26.91 -26.93
CA ALA A 80 47.71 -26.26 -28.22
C ALA A 80 49.03 -26.16 -29.01
N PRO A 81 49.33 -27.09 -29.94
CA PRO A 81 50.60 -27.13 -30.66
C PRO A 81 50.88 -25.87 -31.45
N GLU A 82 49.87 -25.18 -31.89
CA GLU A 82 49.93 -23.87 -32.55
C GLU A 82 50.49 -22.75 -31.65
N PHE A 83 50.53 -22.94 -30.36
CA PHE A 83 51.12 -22.02 -29.35
C PHE A 83 52.32 -22.61 -28.63
N ALA A 84 52.77 -23.80 -29.02
CA ALA A 84 53.75 -24.59 -28.29
C ALA A 84 55.12 -24.60 -28.96
N ASN A 85 55.88 -23.54 -28.79
CA ASN A 85 57.35 -23.67 -28.85
C ASN A 85 57.92 -23.11 -27.54
N GLY A 86 58.01 -24.02 -26.54
CA GLY A 86 58.91 -23.85 -25.41
C GLY A 86 58.58 -22.69 -24.44
N GLY A 87 57.55 -22.81 -23.65
CA GLY A 87 57.31 -21.92 -22.51
C GLY A 87 55.99 -21.12 -22.61
N TRP A 88 55.57 -20.60 -21.50
CA TRP A 88 54.37 -19.79 -21.39
C TRP A 88 54.43 -18.59 -22.32
N SER A 89 53.64 -18.59 -23.41
CA SER A 89 53.55 -17.42 -24.28
C SER A 89 52.64 -16.36 -23.65
N LEU A 90 53.08 -15.12 -23.64
CA LEU A 90 52.31 -13.97 -23.10
C LEU A 90 51.07 -13.66 -23.94
N GLY A 91 51.02 -14.07 -25.21
CA GLY A 91 49.93 -13.80 -26.14
C GLY A 91 48.58 -14.28 -25.64
N PRO A 92 48.39 -15.56 -25.28
CA PRO A 92 47.14 -16.08 -24.74
C PRO A 92 46.71 -15.41 -23.43
N LEU A 93 47.66 -15.08 -22.55
CA LEU A 93 47.36 -14.39 -21.29
C LEU A 93 46.86 -12.96 -21.54
N LEU A 94 47.49 -12.22 -22.48
CA LEU A 94 47.06 -10.89 -22.86
C LEU A 94 45.71 -10.90 -23.60
N ALA A 95 45.43 -11.94 -24.38
CA ALA A 95 44.14 -12.10 -25.03
C ALA A 95 42.98 -12.35 -24.04
N LEU A 96 43.28 -12.86 -22.82
CA LEU A 96 42.30 -12.98 -21.73
C LEU A 96 42.06 -11.66 -20.96
N ALA A 97 42.93 -10.65 -21.13
CA ALA A 97 42.85 -9.39 -20.42
C ALA A 97 41.48 -8.66 -20.58
N PRO A 98 40.84 -8.59 -21.76
CA PRO A 98 39.52 -8.00 -21.90
C PRO A 98 38.45 -8.72 -21.07
N LEU A 99 38.54 -10.04 -20.94
CA LEU A 99 37.63 -10.86 -20.15
C LEU A 99 37.81 -10.59 -18.66
N LEU A 100 39.07 -10.53 -18.21
CA LEU A 100 39.42 -10.19 -16.83
C LEU A 100 39.03 -8.74 -16.49
N ALA A 101 39.15 -7.81 -17.43
CA ALA A 101 38.73 -6.42 -17.27
C ALA A 101 37.18 -6.33 -17.15
N LEU A 102 36.42 -7.05 -17.99
CA LEU A 102 34.98 -7.09 -17.90
C LEU A 102 34.50 -7.70 -16.60
N PHE A 103 35.08 -8.82 -16.17
CA PHE A 103 34.76 -9.42 -14.87
C PHE A 103 35.21 -8.53 -13.70
N GLY A 104 36.36 -7.93 -13.78
CA GLY A 104 36.89 -7.03 -12.76
C GLY A 104 36.05 -5.76 -12.60
N THR A 105 35.60 -5.14 -13.71
CA THR A 105 34.73 -3.97 -13.66
C THR A 105 33.32 -4.32 -13.15
N GLU A 106 32.81 -5.50 -13.46
CA GLU A 106 31.51 -5.95 -12.94
C GLU A 106 31.59 -6.32 -11.45
N LEU A 107 32.71 -6.92 -11.02
CA LEU A 107 32.97 -7.18 -9.61
C LEU A 107 33.12 -5.88 -8.81
N LEU A 108 33.85 -4.89 -9.35
CA LEU A 108 33.98 -3.55 -8.75
C LEU A 108 32.69 -2.74 -8.76
N ARG A 109 31.82 -2.91 -9.76
CA ARG A 109 30.49 -2.30 -9.78
C ARG A 109 29.56 -2.87 -8.71
N ARG A 110 29.72 -4.13 -8.35
CA ARG A 110 28.91 -4.77 -7.29
C ARG A 110 29.35 -4.37 -5.88
N THR A 111 30.57 -3.91 -5.73
CA THR A 111 31.08 -3.39 -4.47
C THR A 111 30.95 -1.86 -4.44
N LYS A 112 29.73 -1.32 -4.36
CA LYS A 112 29.59 -0.02 -3.70
C LYS A 112 30.12 -0.24 -2.29
N PRO A 113 31.06 0.59 -1.80
CA PRO A 113 31.51 0.48 -0.42
C PRO A 113 30.32 0.84 0.49
N GLU A 114 29.51 -0.16 0.83
CA GLU A 114 28.60 0.00 1.95
C GLU A 114 29.47 0.14 3.19
N PRO A 115 29.16 1.11 4.07
CA PRO A 115 29.88 1.24 5.33
C PRO A 115 29.81 -0.09 6.06
N LYS A 116 30.94 -0.69 6.37
CA LYS A 116 30.98 -1.97 7.08
C LYS A 116 30.35 -1.78 8.45
N ARG A 117 29.39 -2.64 8.77
CA ARG A 117 28.71 -2.62 10.08
C ARG A 117 29.71 -2.95 11.18
N ASP A 118 29.72 -2.14 12.24
CA ASP A 118 30.42 -2.43 13.49
C ASP A 118 29.65 -3.45 14.33
N THR A 119 30.36 -4.23 15.10
CA THR A 119 29.76 -5.14 16.10
C THR A 119 29.31 -4.40 17.36
N SER A 120 29.76 -3.15 17.58
CA SER A 120 29.28 -2.29 18.66
C SER A 120 27.96 -1.61 18.27
N ASP A 121 27.01 -1.55 19.19
CA ASP A 121 25.74 -0.83 19.00
C ASP A 121 25.80 0.62 19.52
N LEU A 122 27.00 1.21 19.54
CA LEU A 122 27.27 2.52 20.17
C LEU A 122 26.41 3.66 19.61
N PHE A 123 26.18 3.66 18.29
CA PHE A 123 25.39 4.67 17.58
C PHE A 123 24.04 4.13 17.07
N GLY A 124 23.74 2.86 17.33
CA GLY A 124 22.50 2.23 16.95
C GLY A 124 22.67 0.79 16.45
N SER A 125 21.60 0.02 16.56
CA SER A 125 21.53 -1.40 16.20
C SER A 125 20.52 -1.69 15.08
N ALA A 126 20.00 -0.66 14.40
CA ALA A 126 18.96 -0.82 13.40
C ALA A 126 19.36 -1.81 12.29
N ARG A 127 18.45 -2.69 11.94
CA ARG A 127 18.57 -3.62 10.81
C ARG A 127 17.20 -3.97 10.27
N PHE A 128 17.13 -4.44 9.06
CA PHE A 128 15.94 -5.10 8.58
C PHE A 128 15.78 -6.52 9.17
N ALA A 129 14.53 -6.98 9.23
CA ALA A 129 14.25 -8.35 9.63
C ALA A 129 14.97 -9.35 8.72
N THR A 130 15.60 -10.34 9.32
CA THR A 130 16.31 -11.42 8.62
C THR A 130 15.34 -12.37 7.91
N SER A 131 15.83 -13.16 6.95
CA SER A 131 15.03 -14.20 6.29
C SER A 131 14.42 -15.19 7.28
N THR A 132 15.14 -15.53 8.37
CA THR A 132 14.62 -16.38 9.44
C THR A 132 13.47 -15.74 10.20
N GLU A 133 13.55 -14.44 10.51
CA GLU A 133 12.45 -13.70 11.16
C GLU A 133 11.24 -13.61 10.24
N ARG A 134 11.44 -13.24 8.96
CA ARG A 134 10.36 -13.21 7.95
C ARG A 134 9.72 -14.58 7.73
N SER A 135 10.49 -15.65 7.78
CA SER A 135 9.98 -17.02 7.60
C SER A 135 9.00 -17.48 8.70
N ARG A 136 8.93 -16.78 9.84
CA ARG A 136 7.97 -17.04 10.92
C ARG A 136 6.61 -16.34 10.69
N LEU A 137 6.58 -15.34 9.81
CA LEU A 137 5.40 -14.53 9.50
C LEU A 137 4.58 -15.21 8.39
N ARG A 138 3.79 -16.24 8.74
CA ARG A 138 3.12 -17.13 7.78
C ARG A 138 1.61 -17.05 7.78
N GLU A 139 1.00 -16.58 8.87
CA GLU A 139 -0.44 -16.64 9.08
C GLU A 139 -1.06 -15.25 9.13
N GLY A 140 -2.29 -15.10 8.66
CA GLY A 140 -3.08 -13.88 8.71
C GLY A 140 -3.07 -13.07 7.43
N LEU A 141 -3.01 -11.75 7.55
CA LEU A 141 -3.06 -10.80 6.43
C LEU A 141 -1.71 -10.77 5.68
N GLU A 142 -1.76 -10.96 4.37
CA GLU A 142 -0.59 -10.87 3.49
C GLU A 142 -0.20 -9.40 3.29
N LEU A 143 1.05 -9.08 3.63
CA LEU A 143 1.62 -7.73 3.48
C LEU A 143 2.55 -7.61 2.27
N GLY A 144 3.01 -8.72 1.73
CA GLY A 144 3.92 -8.79 0.60
C GLY A 144 4.63 -10.13 0.53
N ARG A 145 5.74 -10.17 -0.20
CA ARG A 145 6.54 -11.39 -0.41
C ARG A 145 7.97 -11.22 0.10
N ASP A 146 8.49 -12.24 0.69
CA ASP A 146 9.89 -12.32 1.09
C ASP A 146 10.80 -12.18 -0.15
N PRO A 147 11.74 -11.24 -0.18
CA PRO A 147 12.59 -11.00 -1.34
C PRO A 147 13.53 -12.16 -1.66
N ASP A 148 13.90 -12.99 -0.66
CA ASP A 148 14.87 -14.07 -0.84
C ASP A 148 14.17 -15.37 -1.30
N THR A 149 12.99 -15.66 -0.74
CA THR A 149 12.28 -16.93 -0.97
C THR A 149 11.06 -16.82 -1.87
N GLY A 150 10.58 -15.60 -2.12
CA GLY A 150 9.34 -15.34 -2.85
C GLY A 150 8.06 -15.78 -2.12
N ARG A 151 8.15 -16.26 -0.87
CA ARG A 151 6.98 -16.68 -0.09
C ARG A 151 6.20 -15.49 0.43
N ALA A 152 4.89 -15.66 0.60
CA ALA A 152 4.05 -14.66 1.21
C ALA A 152 4.46 -14.42 2.68
N VAL A 153 4.56 -13.15 3.05
CA VAL A 153 4.76 -12.70 4.43
C VAL A 153 3.42 -12.23 4.96
N ARG A 154 2.93 -12.87 6.02
CA ARG A 154 1.62 -12.65 6.61
C ARG A 154 1.73 -12.34 8.09
N VAL A 155 0.78 -11.58 8.59
CA VAL A 155 0.72 -11.18 9.99
C VAL A 155 -0.68 -11.44 10.54
N ALA A 156 -0.75 -12.16 11.65
CA ALA A 156 -1.99 -12.42 12.38
C ALA A 156 -2.40 -11.18 13.19
N VAL A 157 -2.83 -10.13 12.49
CA VAL A 157 -3.11 -8.80 13.03
C VAL A 157 -4.24 -8.85 14.06
N GLN A 158 -4.03 -8.20 15.19
CA GLN A 158 -5.01 -7.98 16.25
C GLN A 158 -5.45 -6.51 16.34
N GLY A 159 -4.66 -5.59 15.83
CA GLY A 159 -4.83 -4.14 15.87
C GLY A 159 -5.27 -3.52 14.54
N THR A 160 -4.99 -2.25 14.39
CA THR A 160 -5.25 -1.45 13.20
C THR A 160 -4.06 -1.45 12.27
N LEU A 161 -4.31 -1.34 10.97
CA LEU A 161 -3.26 -1.22 9.95
C LEU A 161 -3.40 0.12 9.22
N VAL A 162 -2.27 0.71 8.88
CA VAL A 162 -2.20 1.91 8.04
C VAL A 162 -1.28 1.66 6.85
N THR A 163 -1.72 2.06 5.67
CA THR A 163 -0.90 2.02 4.46
C THR A 163 -0.74 3.42 3.90
N ILE A 164 0.49 3.84 3.67
CA ILE A 164 0.84 5.05 2.93
C ILE A 164 1.34 4.61 1.54
N ALA A 165 0.59 4.94 0.50
CA ALA A 165 0.89 4.49 -0.85
C ALA A 165 0.39 5.49 -1.90
N PRO A 166 1.29 6.13 -2.67
CA PRO A 166 0.92 7.02 -3.75
C PRO A 166 -0.03 6.36 -4.77
N PRO A 167 -0.76 7.15 -5.56
CA PRO A 167 -1.65 6.62 -6.58
C PRO A 167 -0.92 5.68 -7.56
N ARG A 168 -1.59 4.63 -8.02
CA ARG A 168 -1.10 3.65 -9.02
C ARG A 168 0.13 2.83 -8.58
N LYS A 169 0.46 2.80 -7.28
CA LYS A 169 1.59 2.02 -6.76
C LYS A 169 1.22 0.60 -6.31
N GLY A 170 -0.01 0.16 -6.58
CA GLY A 170 -0.45 -1.22 -6.41
C GLY A 170 -1.01 -1.57 -5.03
N LYS A 171 -1.46 -0.59 -4.22
CA LYS A 171 -2.07 -0.85 -2.91
C LYS A 171 -3.27 -1.81 -3.01
N THR A 172 -4.21 -1.54 -3.91
CA THR A 172 -5.42 -2.37 -4.11
C THR A 172 -5.07 -3.77 -4.63
N SER A 173 -4.27 -3.86 -5.69
CA SER A 173 -3.86 -5.13 -6.31
C SER A 173 -2.84 -5.92 -5.47
N GLY A 174 -2.12 -5.25 -4.57
CA GLY A 174 -1.05 -5.84 -3.76
C GLY A 174 -1.45 -6.20 -2.34
N LEU A 175 -2.44 -5.51 -1.78
CA LEU A 175 -2.87 -5.71 -0.39
C LEU A 175 -4.34 -6.16 -0.29
N LEU A 176 -5.30 -5.45 -0.91
CA LEU A 176 -6.71 -5.78 -0.74
C LEU A 176 -7.08 -7.08 -1.45
N ILE A 177 -6.87 -7.14 -2.77
CA ILE A 177 -7.26 -8.30 -3.58
C ILE A 177 -6.60 -9.60 -3.10
N PRO A 178 -5.28 -9.67 -2.79
CA PRO A 178 -4.65 -10.88 -2.26
C PRO A 178 -5.32 -11.39 -0.99
N ASN A 179 -5.59 -10.50 -0.05
CA ASN A 179 -6.20 -10.88 1.22
C ASN A 179 -7.65 -11.34 1.09
N LEU A 180 -8.42 -10.72 0.21
CA LEU A 180 -9.82 -11.09 -0.03
C LEU A 180 -9.96 -12.35 -0.88
N ALA A 181 -9.01 -12.63 -1.78
CA ALA A 181 -9.00 -13.85 -2.58
C ALA A 181 -8.60 -15.10 -1.78
N PHE A 182 -7.86 -14.96 -0.68
CA PHE A 182 -7.46 -16.05 0.21
C PHE A 182 -6.94 -17.29 -0.54
N PRO A 183 -5.75 -17.23 -1.18
CA PRO A 183 -5.26 -18.31 -2.03
C PRO A 183 -4.71 -19.51 -1.26
N GLU A 184 -4.32 -19.35 -0.01
CA GLU A 184 -3.63 -20.34 0.81
C GLU A 184 -4.29 -20.48 2.20
N PRO A 185 -4.28 -21.70 2.79
CA PRO A 185 -4.95 -21.97 4.07
C PRO A 185 -4.48 -21.10 5.25
N GLN A 186 -3.23 -20.60 5.20
CA GLN A 186 -2.66 -19.75 6.24
C GLN A 186 -3.07 -18.29 6.10
N GLY A 187 -3.68 -17.90 4.98
CA GLY A 187 -4.16 -16.55 4.76
C GLY A 187 -5.35 -16.23 5.67
N TRP A 188 -5.65 -14.93 5.79
CA TRP A 188 -6.82 -14.49 6.50
C TRP A 188 -8.11 -14.81 5.71
N SER A 189 -9.10 -15.40 6.36
CA SER A 189 -10.36 -15.83 5.74
C SER A 189 -11.60 -15.17 6.36
N GLY A 190 -11.45 -14.28 7.32
CA GLY A 190 -12.55 -13.67 8.09
C GLY A 190 -13.49 -12.80 7.26
N PRO A 191 -14.54 -12.26 7.90
CA PRO A 191 -15.48 -11.33 7.27
C PRO A 191 -14.81 -10.01 6.92
N ALA A 192 -15.26 -9.39 5.83
CA ALA A 192 -14.75 -8.14 5.31
C ALA A 192 -15.81 -7.06 5.19
N VAL A 193 -15.43 -5.82 5.52
CA VAL A 193 -16.09 -4.62 5.02
C VAL A 193 -15.10 -3.87 4.13
N VAL A 194 -15.49 -3.52 2.91
CA VAL A 194 -14.58 -2.92 1.93
C VAL A 194 -15.20 -1.65 1.36
N LEU A 195 -14.59 -0.49 1.64
CA LEU A 195 -14.87 0.72 0.89
C LEU A 195 -14.03 0.68 -0.39
N ASP A 196 -14.71 0.51 -1.53
CA ASP A 196 -14.14 0.27 -2.85
C ASP A 196 -14.53 1.40 -3.83
N PRO A 197 -13.79 2.51 -3.88
CA PRO A 197 -14.17 3.69 -4.65
C PRO A 197 -14.29 3.47 -6.15
N LYS A 198 -13.75 2.38 -6.66
CA LYS A 198 -13.76 2.05 -8.10
C LYS A 198 -14.59 0.82 -8.43
N GLY A 199 -15.09 0.09 -7.43
CA GLY A 199 -15.75 -1.19 -7.61
C GLY A 199 -14.82 -2.29 -8.16
N GLU A 200 -13.50 -2.03 -8.23
CA GLU A 200 -12.54 -2.97 -8.80
C GLU A 200 -12.26 -4.15 -7.88
N VAL A 201 -12.26 -3.92 -6.57
CA VAL A 201 -12.05 -4.97 -5.57
C VAL A 201 -13.23 -5.94 -5.60
N TYR A 202 -14.47 -5.40 -5.51
CA TYR A 202 -15.67 -6.22 -5.57
C TYR A 202 -15.69 -7.10 -6.82
N ARG A 203 -15.54 -6.50 -8.01
CA ARG A 203 -15.52 -7.25 -9.28
C ARG A 203 -14.46 -8.33 -9.30
N ALA A 204 -13.27 -8.06 -8.74
CA ALA A 204 -12.17 -9.02 -8.72
C ALA A 204 -12.47 -10.23 -7.83
N VAL A 205 -13.10 -10.04 -6.65
CA VAL A 205 -13.14 -11.07 -5.61
C VAL A 205 -14.51 -11.65 -5.30
N VAL A 206 -15.62 -11.07 -5.80
CA VAL A 206 -17.00 -11.46 -5.41
C VAL A 206 -17.28 -12.94 -5.65
N ALA A 207 -16.88 -13.48 -6.81
CA ALA A 207 -17.08 -14.90 -7.14
C ALA A 207 -16.30 -15.80 -6.15
N ARG A 208 -15.08 -15.40 -5.83
CA ARG A 208 -14.24 -16.13 -4.87
C ARG A 208 -14.81 -16.09 -3.46
N ARG A 209 -15.24 -14.91 -2.97
CA ARG A 209 -15.84 -14.76 -1.63
C ARG A 209 -17.13 -15.60 -1.49
N ARG A 210 -17.97 -15.62 -2.52
CA ARG A 210 -19.15 -16.51 -2.57
C ARG A 210 -18.77 -17.98 -2.55
N ALA A 211 -17.71 -18.38 -3.29
CA ALA A 211 -17.21 -19.75 -3.28
C ALA A 211 -16.61 -20.17 -1.93
N LEU A 212 -16.19 -19.22 -1.09
CA LEU A 212 -15.79 -19.45 0.31
C LEU A 212 -17.00 -19.55 1.27
N GLY A 213 -18.24 -19.59 0.76
CA GLY A 213 -19.46 -19.69 1.56
C GLY A 213 -19.94 -18.37 2.15
N ARG A 214 -19.42 -17.22 1.69
CA ARG A 214 -19.80 -15.91 2.20
C ARG A 214 -21.03 -15.35 1.48
N ARG A 215 -21.97 -14.79 2.22
CA ARG A 215 -22.98 -13.90 1.66
C ARG A 215 -22.33 -12.55 1.38
N VAL A 216 -22.26 -12.15 0.12
CA VAL A 216 -21.64 -10.90 -0.30
C VAL A 216 -22.70 -9.86 -0.59
N VAL A 217 -22.74 -8.82 0.24
CA VAL A 217 -23.59 -7.64 0.15
C VAL A 217 -22.81 -6.53 -0.56
N CYS A 218 -23.44 -5.82 -1.50
CA CYS A 218 -22.78 -4.72 -2.21
C CYS A 218 -23.71 -3.52 -2.36
N LEU A 219 -23.38 -2.43 -1.65
CA LEU A 219 -24.01 -1.11 -1.79
C LEU A 219 -23.36 -0.38 -2.97
N ASP A 220 -24.07 -0.28 -4.08
CA ASP A 220 -23.57 0.29 -5.34
C ASP A 220 -24.64 1.17 -6.00
N PRO A 221 -24.94 2.33 -5.42
CA PRO A 221 -26.02 3.18 -5.93
C PRO A 221 -25.77 3.71 -7.34
N LEU A 222 -24.52 3.77 -7.77
CA LEU A 222 -24.12 4.37 -9.05
C LEU A 222 -23.78 3.35 -10.14
N GLY A 223 -23.90 2.05 -9.85
CA GLY A 223 -23.71 0.98 -10.82
C GLY A 223 -22.26 0.71 -11.22
N LEU A 224 -21.30 0.98 -10.32
CA LEU A 224 -19.87 0.77 -10.58
C LEU A 224 -19.50 -0.71 -10.63
N ALA A 225 -20.11 -1.51 -9.75
CA ALA A 225 -19.75 -2.88 -9.51
C ALA A 225 -20.86 -3.89 -9.82
N GLY A 226 -22.09 -3.41 -9.99
CA GLY A 226 -23.29 -4.22 -10.21
C GLY A 226 -23.96 -4.73 -8.93
N GLY A 227 -23.68 -4.07 -7.79
CA GLY A 227 -24.39 -4.32 -6.52
C GLY A 227 -25.83 -3.83 -6.55
N THR A 228 -26.73 -4.52 -5.85
CA THR A 228 -28.17 -4.19 -5.79
C THR A 228 -28.69 -4.10 -4.36
N ASP A 229 -27.82 -4.25 -3.38
CA ASP A 229 -28.23 -4.19 -1.98
C ASP A 229 -28.53 -2.77 -1.54
N ARG A 230 -29.36 -2.66 -0.49
CA ARG A 230 -29.86 -1.40 0.05
C ARG A 230 -29.62 -1.35 1.54
N TRP A 231 -29.50 -0.13 2.08
CA TRP A 231 -29.29 0.09 3.50
C TRP A 231 -29.99 1.37 3.95
N ASN A 232 -31.02 1.20 4.77
CA ASN A 232 -31.71 2.29 5.45
C ASN A 232 -31.14 2.42 6.87
N PRO A 233 -30.41 3.49 7.19
CA PRO A 233 -29.79 3.66 8.49
C PRO A 233 -30.77 3.81 9.65
N LEU A 234 -32.03 4.23 9.40
CA LEU A 234 -33.05 4.41 10.41
C LEU A 234 -33.88 3.14 10.67
N GLN A 235 -33.74 2.11 9.82
CA GLN A 235 -34.52 0.87 9.98
C GLN A 235 -34.10 0.12 11.25
N GLY A 236 -35.07 -0.24 12.09
CA GLY A 236 -34.80 -0.98 13.33
C GLY A 236 -34.19 -0.16 14.46
N ARG A 237 -34.06 1.16 14.33
CA ARG A 237 -33.48 2.01 15.38
C ARG A 237 -34.46 2.24 16.52
N ASP A 238 -33.93 2.26 17.75
CA ASP A 238 -34.68 2.63 18.93
C ASP A 238 -34.87 4.16 18.96
N PRO A 239 -36.10 4.66 18.94
CA PRO A 239 -36.35 6.09 19.02
C PRO A 239 -35.94 6.72 20.37
N ASN A 240 -35.67 5.92 21.39
CA ASN A 240 -35.21 6.40 22.70
C ASN A 240 -33.67 6.51 22.80
N ASP A 241 -32.93 6.01 21.81
CA ASP A 241 -31.45 6.09 21.81
C ASP A 241 -30.97 7.46 21.29
N VAL A 242 -31.23 8.50 22.09
CA VAL A 242 -30.87 9.89 21.76
C VAL A 242 -29.36 10.06 21.57
N LEU A 243 -28.54 9.34 22.35
CA LEU A 243 -27.07 9.39 22.22
C LEU A 243 -26.63 8.87 20.86
N TYR A 244 -27.26 7.82 20.35
CA TYR A 244 -27.01 7.34 18.99
C TYR A 244 -27.34 8.42 17.96
N LEU A 245 -28.48 9.10 18.08
CA LEU A 245 -28.89 10.13 17.13
C LEU A 245 -27.95 11.33 17.14
N GLN A 246 -27.51 11.76 18.32
CA GLN A 246 -26.50 12.83 18.47
C GLN A 246 -25.16 12.43 17.84
N SER A 247 -24.68 11.22 18.14
CA SER A 247 -23.44 10.70 17.55
C SER A 247 -23.50 10.63 16.02
N THR A 248 -24.64 10.20 15.49
CA THR A 248 -24.91 10.15 14.04
C THR A 248 -24.89 11.55 13.42
N ALA A 249 -25.59 12.51 14.02
CA ALA A 249 -25.66 13.88 13.51
C ALA A 249 -24.27 14.56 13.54
N LEU A 250 -23.46 14.31 14.56
CA LEU A 250 -22.06 14.74 14.62
C LEU A 250 -21.20 14.11 13.51
N ALA A 251 -21.40 12.83 13.19
CA ALA A 251 -20.70 12.16 12.09
C ALA A 251 -21.08 12.72 10.72
N LEU A 252 -22.35 13.16 10.56
CA LEU A 252 -22.84 13.81 9.34
C LEU A 252 -22.22 15.21 9.13
N LEU A 253 -21.99 15.95 10.21
CA LEU A 253 -21.48 17.33 10.22
C LEU A 253 -20.20 17.43 11.08
N PRO A 254 -19.05 16.89 10.64
CA PRO A 254 -17.83 16.94 11.43
C PRO A 254 -17.25 18.36 11.52
N GLU A 255 -16.44 18.60 12.53
CA GLU A 255 -15.62 19.80 12.64
C GLU A 255 -14.61 19.89 11.49
N ALA A 256 -14.48 21.08 10.89
CA ALA A 256 -13.37 21.35 9.99
C ALA A 256 -12.15 21.85 10.78
N THR A 257 -10.96 21.54 10.29
CA THR A 257 -9.72 22.07 10.89
C THR A 257 -9.69 23.59 10.69
N GLY A 258 -9.62 24.34 11.79
CA GLY A 258 -9.62 25.82 11.74
C GLY A 258 -10.99 26.47 11.67
N ASP A 259 -12.09 25.78 12.02
CA ASP A 259 -13.42 26.36 12.15
C ASP A 259 -13.42 27.56 13.10
N SER A 260 -14.12 28.62 12.71
CA SER A 260 -14.40 29.77 13.58
C SER A 260 -15.42 29.37 14.67
N GLU A 261 -15.44 30.10 15.79
CA GLU A 261 -16.45 29.92 16.83
C GLU A 261 -17.88 30.03 16.27
N ALA A 262 -18.12 30.94 15.32
CA ALA A 262 -19.41 31.10 14.65
C ALA A 262 -19.76 29.83 13.83
N SER A 263 -18.83 29.24 13.07
CA SER A 263 -19.05 28.02 12.33
C SER A 263 -19.36 26.84 13.25
N ALA A 264 -18.64 26.72 14.35
CA ALA A 264 -18.87 25.70 15.37
C ALA A 264 -20.26 25.85 16.02
N TYR A 265 -20.70 27.10 16.29
CA TYR A 265 -22.04 27.38 16.81
C TYR A 265 -23.11 26.88 15.83
N PHE A 266 -23.08 27.32 14.58
CA PHE A 266 -24.09 26.91 13.58
C PHE A 266 -24.11 25.39 13.36
N ARG A 267 -22.94 24.76 13.34
CA ARG A 267 -22.82 23.31 13.23
C ARG A 267 -23.47 22.59 14.42
N ASN A 268 -23.19 23.00 15.66
CA ASN A 268 -23.75 22.36 16.85
C ASN A 268 -25.28 22.53 16.89
N ARG A 269 -25.78 23.70 16.53
CA ARG A 269 -27.25 23.93 16.44
C ARG A 269 -27.87 23.14 15.28
N ALA A 270 -27.16 22.94 14.17
CA ALA A 270 -27.62 22.09 13.07
C ALA A 270 -27.72 20.61 13.49
N VAL A 271 -26.81 20.13 14.36
CA VAL A 271 -26.90 18.80 14.98
C VAL A 271 -28.19 18.67 15.78
N ASP A 272 -28.54 19.66 16.62
CA ASP A 272 -29.79 19.66 17.39
C ASP A 272 -31.03 19.57 16.48
N LEU A 273 -31.04 20.32 15.38
CA LEU A 273 -32.13 20.31 14.40
C LEU A 273 -32.27 18.96 13.70
N ILE A 274 -31.15 18.33 13.31
CA ILE A 274 -31.13 16.99 12.70
C ILE A 274 -31.66 15.94 13.69
N VAL A 275 -31.20 15.98 14.94
CA VAL A 275 -31.64 15.05 15.99
C VAL A 275 -33.16 15.22 16.22
N GLY A 276 -33.67 16.46 16.34
CA GLY A 276 -35.08 16.73 16.49
C GLY A 276 -35.92 16.14 15.34
N ALA A 277 -35.50 16.31 14.09
CA ALA A 277 -36.18 15.73 12.94
C ALA A 277 -36.10 14.18 12.95
N MET A 278 -34.98 13.58 13.32
CA MET A 278 -34.85 12.12 13.44
C MET A 278 -35.76 11.53 14.53
N LEU A 279 -35.89 12.20 15.70
CA LEU A 279 -36.76 11.78 16.80
C LEU A 279 -38.20 11.69 16.34
N VAL A 280 -38.67 12.68 15.59
CA VAL A 280 -40.01 12.69 15.01
C VAL A 280 -40.19 11.53 14.03
N VAL A 281 -39.28 11.41 13.03
CA VAL A 281 -39.39 10.38 11.97
C VAL A 281 -39.38 8.96 12.52
N LEU A 282 -38.57 8.70 13.56
CA LEU A 282 -38.51 7.36 14.19
C LEU A 282 -39.82 6.93 14.87
N ARG A 283 -40.71 7.88 15.21
CA ARG A 283 -42.01 7.60 15.83
C ARG A 283 -43.20 7.73 14.89
N MET A 284 -42.95 8.13 13.64
CA MET A 284 -44.02 8.24 12.63
C MET A 284 -44.45 6.87 12.12
N PRO A 285 -45.77 6.67 11.91
CA PRO A 285 -46.31 5.40 11.38
C PRO A 285 -45.92 5.14 9.93
N GLU A 286 -45.71 6.19 9.13
CA GLU A 286 -45.43 6.09 7.69
C GLU A 286 -44.06 5.51 7.37
N GLY A 287 -43.27 5.22 8.37
CA GLY A 287 -41.97 4.57 8.19
C GLY A 287 -40.77 5.47 8.45
N ARG A 288 -39.69 4.81 8.67
CA ARG A 288 -38.40 5.40 9.10
C ARG A 288 -37.59 5.74 7.86
N SER A 289 -37.73 6.96 7.35
CA SER A 289 -37.13 7.40 6.10
C SER A 289 -36.12 8.55 6.32
N VAL A 290 -34.90 8.39 5.82
CA VAL A 290 -33.91 9.47 5.79
C VAL A 290 -34.35 10.61 4.88
N VAL A 291 -35.10 10.30 3.81
CA VAL A 291 -35.67 11.31 2.92
C VAL A 291 -36.65 12.20 3.67
N LEU A 292 -37.48 11.58 4.54
CA LEU A 292 -38.42 12.33 5.36
C LEU A 292 -37.73 13.24 6.38
N VAL A 293 -36.56 12.84 6.92
CA VAL A 293 -35.76 13.73 7.78
C VAL A 293 -35.35 15.00 7.02
N GLN A 294 -34.86 14.86 5.79
CA GLN A 294 -34.51 16.01 4.95
C GLN A 294 -35.72 16.88 4.62
N GLU A 295 -36.85 16.28 4.27
CA GLU A 295 -38.10 16.99 3.94
C GLU A 295 -38.58 17.80 5.14
N LEU A 296 -38.57 17.21 6.34
CA LEU A 296 -38.97 17.91 7.56
C LEU A 296 -38.05 19.08 7.91
N ILE A 297 -36.72 18.92 7.76
CA ILE A 297 -35.81 20.04 7.95
C ILE A 297 -36.06 21.15 6.92
N THR A 298 -36.56 20.81 5.73
CA THR A 298 -36.86 21.77 4.68
C THR A 298 -38.17 22.54 4.98
N ASP A 299 -39.17 21.88 5.57
CA ASP A 299 -40.48 22.43 5.91
C ASP A 299 -40.57 22.78 7.41
N ASP A 300 -40.19 24.02 7.75
CA ASP A 300 -40.18 24.51 9.13
C ASP A 300 -41.53 24.36 9.82
N SER A 301 -42.64 24.67 9.13
CA SER A 301 -43.98 24.66 9.70
C SER A 301 -44.43 23.27 10.07
N ARG A 302 -44.16 22.31 9.17
CA ARG A 302 -44.46 20.89 9.39
C ARG A 302 -43.63 20.31 10.53
N LEU A 303 -42.31 20.56 10.53
CA LEU A 303 -41.40 20.08 11.58
C LEU A 303 -41.79 20.68 12.94
N PHE A 304 -42.07 21.98 13.00
CA PHE A 304 -42.51 22.66 14.22
C PHE A 304 -43.81 22.04 14.80
N GLY A 305 -44.82 21.83 13.96
CA GLY A 305 -46.07 21.21 14.39
C GLY A 305 -45.87 19.78 14.94
N LEU A 306 -45.06 18.97 14.26
CA LEU A 306 -44.76 17.62 14.68
C LEU A 306 -43.93 17.57 15.97
N LEU A 307 -42.91 18.43 16.12
CA LEU A 307 -42.14 18.53 17.35
C LEU A 307 -42.96 19.01 18.54
N THR A 308 -43.89 19.95 18.31
CA THR A 308 -44.82 20.41 19.37
C THR A 308 -45.70 19.28 19.88
N GLN A 309 -46.20 18.43 18.97
CA GLN A 309 -46.96 17.22 19.36
C GLN A 309 -46.05 16.21 20.05
N TYR A 310 -44.80 16.04 19.54
CA TYR A 310 -43.82 15.10 20.08
C TYR A 310 -43.52 15.39 21.55
N VAL A 311 -43.14 16.62 21.91
CA VAL A 311 -42.73 16.98 23.28
C VAL A 311 -43.83 16.84 24.31
N ASN A 312 -45.10 16.83 23.89
CA ASN A 312 -46.23 16.57 24.80
C ASN A 312 -46.25 15.11 25.29
N HIS A 313 -45.69 14.19 24.53
CA HIS A 313 -45.64 12.76 24.86
C HIS A 313 -44.21 12.32 25.29
N TRP A 314 -43.17 12.93 24.73
CA TRP A 314 -41.75 12.63 24.95
C TRP A 314 -40.99 13.94 25.14
N PRO A 315 -40.90 14.46 26.38
CA PRO A 315 -40.25 15.75 26.68
C PRO A 315 -38.71 15.65 26.70
N GLU A 316 -38.11 15.34 25.57
CA GLU A 316 -36.67 15.19 25.40
C GLU A 316 -35.99 16.54 25.14
N PRO A 317 -34.86 16.85 25.83
CA PRO A 317 -34.13 18.12 25.66
C PRO A 317 -33.74 18.41 24.19
N ALA A 318 -33.38 17.40 23.42
CA ALA A 318 -33.01 17.55 22.01
C ALA A 318 -34.22 18.02 21.15
N ALA A 319 -35.43 17.57 21.45
CA ALA A 319 -36.65 18.02 20.77
C ALA A 319 -36.97 19.49 21.11
N TYR A 320 -36.80 19.90 22.35
CA TYR A 320 -36.95 21.31 22.74
C TYR A 320 -35.88 22.21 22.08
N ALA A 321 -34.64 21.76 22.00
CA ALA A 321 -33.58 22.50 21.31
C ALA A 321 -33.92 22.74 19.83
N ALA A 322 -34.48 21.74 19.15
CA ALA A 322 -34.96 21.88 17.76
C ALA A 322 -36.14 22.86 17.65
N LEU A 323 -37.10 22.82 18.59
CA LEU A 323 -38.20 23.77 18.63
C LEU A 323 -37.70 25.23 18.82
N GLU A 324 -36.78 25.45 19.73
CA GLU A 324 -36.14 26.77 19.96
C GLU A 324 -35.52 27.31 18.67
N ILE A 325 -34.81 26.47 17.91
CA ILE A 325 -34.21 26.86 16.62
C ILE A 325 -35.28 27.31 15.64
N LEU A 326 -36.39 26.53 15.53
CA LEU A 326 -37.46 26.83 14.59
C LEU A 326 -38.22 28.10 14.95
N GLN A 327 -38.25 28.52 16.23
CA GLN A 327 -38.83 29.77 16.73
C GLN A 327 -37.89 30.96 16.66
N SER A 328 -36.59 30.75 16.41
CA SER A 328 -35.63 31.82 16.38
C SER A 328 -35.77 32.74 15.15
N ASP A 329 -35.16 33.92 15.22
CA ASP A 329 -35.09 34.89 14.12
C ASP A 329 -34.57 34.23 12.84
N PRO A 330 -35.12 34.52 11.66
CA PRO A 330 -34.62 34.02 10.37
C PRO A 330 -33.11 34.18 10.17
N LYS A 331 -32.51 35.29 10.65
CA LYS A 331 -31.06 35.51 10.58
C LYS A 331 -30.24 34.43 11.33
N THR A 332 -30.79 33.83 12.37
CA THR A 332 -30.19 32.74 13.14
C THR A 332 -30.59 31.36 12.59
N LYS A 333 -31.86 31.18 12.30
CA LYS A 333 -32.43 29.91 11.84
C LYS A 333 -31.92 29.47 10.47
N ASP A 334 -31.92 30.40 9.48
CA ASP A 334 -31.62 30.03 8.09
C ASP A 334 -30.18 29.49 7.89
N PRO A 335 -29.12 30.08 8.53
CA PRO A 335 -27.78 29.47 8.50
C PRO A 335 -27.74 28.11 9.16
N ILE A 336 -28.42 27.87 10.30
CA ILE A 336 -28.48 26.58 10.98
C ILE A 336 -29.13 25.54 10.07
N LYS A 337 -30.26 25.88 9.49
CA LYS A 337 -31.00 25.02 8.54
C LYS A 337 -30.15 24.70 7.30
N SER A 338 -29.49 25.71 6.72
CA SER A 338 -28.59 25.52 5.59
C SER A 338 -27.48 24.54 5.92
N THR A 339 -26.87 24.66 7.12
CA THR A 339 -25.84 23.75 7.61
C THR A 339 -26.40 22.32 7.80
N ALA A 340 -27.57 22.18 8.40
CA ALA A 340 -28.21 20.87 8.58
C ALA A 340 -28.50 20.18 7.24
N LEU A 341 -28.98 20.92 6.23
CA LEU A 341 -29.26 20.36 4.91
C LEU A 341 -28.01 19.91 4.14
N GLN A 342 -26.82 20.44 4.45
CA GLN A 342 -25.58 19.95 3.86
C GLN A 342 -25.32 18.46 4.16
N ALA A 343 -25.75 17.97 5.33
CA ALA A 343 -25.64 16.57 5.72
C ALA A 343 -26.40 15.62 4.76
N PHE A 344 -27.39 16.13 4.04
CA PHE A 344 -28.33 15.37 3.20
C PHE A 344 -28.27 15.75 1.72
N GLN A 345 -27.30 16.56 1.27
CA GLN A 345 -27.18 16.98 -0.14
C GLN A 345 -27.16 15.80 -1.13
N TRP A 346 -26.56 14.67 -0.73
CA TRP A 346 -26.52 13.45 -1.52
C TRP A 346 -27.91 12.87 -1.86
N LEU A 347 -28.95 13.16 -1.08
CA LEU A 347 -30.33 12.77 -1.37
C LEU A 347 -30.96 13.50 -2.57
N ALA A 348 -30.27 14.47 -3.18
CA ALA A 348 -30.70 15.07 -4.44
C ALA A 348 -30.73 14.03 -5.58
N ASP A 349 -29.86 13.00 -5.52
CA ASP A 349 -29.84 11.90 -6.50
C ASP A 349 -30.84 10.81 -6.12
N ARG A 350 -31.72 10.46 -7.08
CA ARG A 350 -32.77 9.43 -6.89
C ARG A 350 -32.16 8.07 -6.52
N ARG A 351 -31.02 7.70 -7.11
CA ARG A 351 -30.38 6.40 -6.84
C ARG A 351 -29.94 6.26 -5.38
N LEU A 352 -29.56 7.38 -4.75
CA LEU A 352 -29.20 7.42 -3.33
C LEU A 352 -30.44 7.40 -2.43
N ARG A 353 -31.56 8.01 -2.86
CA ARG A 353 -32.87 7.83 -2.16
C ARG A 353 -33.32 6.37 -2.21
N ASP A 354 -33.17 5.73 -3.37
CA ASP A 354 -33.50 4.31 -3.53
C ASP A 354 -32.59 3.41 -2.65
N LEU A 355 -31.30 3.75 -2.52
CA LEU A 355 -30.36 3.04 -1.65
C LEU A 355 -30.83 3.02 -0.19
N VAL A 356 -31.27 4.18 0.33
CA VAL A 356 -31.67 4.33 1.74
C VAL A 356 -33.18 4.12 1.98
N GLY A 357 -33.94 3.74 0.97
CA GLY A 357 -35.37 3.50 1.06
C GLY A 357 -35.75 2.24 1.84
N ALA A 358 -34.90 1.23 1.85
CA ALA A 358 -35.08 -0.03 2.56
C ALA A 358 -33.75 -0.67 2.89
N SER A 359 -33.73 -1.71 3.73
CA SER A 359 -32.53 -2.53 3.96
C SER A 359 -32.74 -3.95 3.44
N THR A 360 -31.75 -4.49 2.71
CA THR A 360 -31.69 -5.90 2.29
C THR A 360 -30.88 -6.76 3.28
N PHE A 361 -30.19 -6.12 4.21
CA PHE A 361 -29.38 -6.74 5.26
C PHE A 361 -29.32 -5.84 6.50
N ALA A 362 -28.88 -6.41 7.62
CA ALA A 362 -28.59 -5.67 8.84
C ALA A 362 -27.08 -5.68 9.12
N LEU A 363 -26.51 -4.57 9.62
CA LEU A 363 -25.09 -4.49 9.97
C LEU A 363 -24.70 -5.51 11.06
N SER A 364 -25.65 -5.90 11.93
CA SER A 364 -25.43 -6.96 12.92
C SER A 364 -25.14 -8.34 12.30
N GLU A 365 -25.56 -8.60 11.05
CA GLU A 365 -25.25 -9.85 10.36
C GLU A 365 -23.74 -10.03 10.12
N LEU A 366 -22.96 -8.94 10.07
CA LEU A 366 -21.50 -9.01 9.96
C LEU A 366 -20.86 -9.71 11.17
N SER A 367 -21.53 -9.71 12.32
CA SER A 367 -21.07 -10.40 13.54
C SER A 367 -21.12 -11.93 13.42
N THR A 368 -21.94 -12.47 12.51
CA THR A 368 -22.04 -13.93 12.29
C THR A 368 -20.76 -14.53 11.69
N GLY A 369 -19.89 -13.69 11.12
CA GLY A 369 -18.66 -14.13 10.46
C GLY A 369 -18.88 -14.67 9.04
N SER A 370 -20.12 -14.70 8.52
CA SER A 370 -20.45 -15.26 7.21
C SER A 370 -20.79 -14.22 6.14
N VAL A 371 -20.84 -12.94 6.49
CA VAL A 371 -21.24 -11.84 5.60
C VAL A 371 -20.07 -10.93 5.29
N ASP A 372 -19.94 -10.55 4.02
CA ASP A 372 -19.05 -9.48 3.57
C ASP A 372 -19.88 -8.30 3.08
N LEU A 373 -19.40 -7.08 3.35
CA LEU A 373 -20.00 -5.84 2.87
C LEU A 373 -19.04 -5.07 1.98
N PHE A 374 -19.46 -4.79 0.75
CA PHE A 374 -18.74 -3.90 -0.17
C PHE A 374 -19.54 -2.62 -0.37
N VAL A 375 -18.85 -1.50 -0.42
CA VAL A 375 -19.44 -0.17 -0.64
C VAL A 375 -18.73 0.47 -1.82
N ALA A 376 -19.37 0.47 -2.97
CA ALA A 376 -18.83 0.99 -4.23
C ALA A 376 -19.32 2.43 -4.46
N VAL A 377 -18.49 3.41 -4.11
CA VAL A 377 -18.81 4.84 -4.19
C VAL A 377 -17.65 5.61 -4.82
N PRO A 378 -17.88 6.28 -5.99
CA PRO A 378 -16.79 6.94 -6.74
C PRO A 378 -16.19 8.11 -5.98
N THR A 379 -14.86 8.25 -6.09
CA THR A 379 -14.10 9.32 -5.45
C THR A 379 -14.42 10.72 -5.99
N GLU A 380 -14.94 10.82 -7.21
CA GLU A 380 -15.32 12.09 -7.84
C GLU A 380 -16.45 12.80 -7.08
N TYR A 381 -17.31 12.03 -6.39
CA TYR A 381 -18.40 12.57 -5.57
C TYR A 381 -18.09 12.55 -4.07
N LYS A 382 -16.82 12.40 -3.68
CA LYS A 382 -16.41 12.20 -2.27
C LYS A 382 -16.98 13.25 -1.31
N THR A 383 -16.97 14.52 -1.70
CA THR A 383 -17.45 15.61 -0.84
C THR A 383 -18.93 15.50 -0.54
N VAL A 384 -19.74 15.14 -1.54
CA VAL A 384 -21.20 15.00 -1.40
C VAL A 384 -21.55 13.71 -0.66
N LEU A 385 -20.81 12.61 -0.89
CA LEU A 385 -21.12 11.28 -0.36
C LEU A 385 -20.44 11.00 1.00
N ALA A 386 -19.48 11.81 1.41
CA ALA A 386 -18.79 11.63 2.69
C ALA A 386 -19.74 11.53 3.90
N PRO A 387 -20.82 12.35 4.03
CA PRO A 387 -21.76 12.18 5.13
C PRO A 387 -22.41 10.80 5.19
N LEU A 388 -22.85 10.26 4.06
CA LEU A 388 -23.42 8.91 3.98
C LEU A 388 -22.41 7.83 4.39
N LEU A 389 -21.17 7.93 3.91
CA LEU A 389 -20.11 6.98 4.24
C LEU A 389 -19.72 7.03 5.73
N ARG A 390 -19.66 8.25 6.30
CA ARG A 390 -19.41 8.40 7.75
C ARG A 390 -20.55 7.83 8.59
N TRP A 391 -21.81 8.01 8.16
CA TRP A 391 -22.94 7.39 8.84
C TRP A 391 -22.82 5.88 8.82
N LEU A 392 -22.60 5.28 7.65
CA LEU A 392 -22.45 3.83 7.50
C LEU A 392 -21.32 3.28 8.40
N LEU A 393 -20.15 3.93 8.39
CA LEU A 393 -19.04 3.49 9.24
C LEU A 393 -19.31 3.71 10.73
N SER A 394 -19.96 4.81 11.12
CA SER A 394 -20.36 5.06 12.51
C SER A 394 -21.30 3.97 13.02
N ASP A 395 -22.28 3.59 12.19
CA ASP A 395 -23.22 2.51 12.48
C ASP A 395 -22.52 1.14 12.53
N LEU A 396 -21.60 0.89 11.60
CA LEU A 396 -20.76 -0.30 11.61
C LEU A 396 -19.95 -0.40 12.91
N PHE A 397 -19.26 0.66 13.30
CA PHE A 397 -18.46 0.68 14.52
C PHE A 397 -19.31 0.45 15.76
N THR A 398 -20.49 1.06 15.80
CA THR A 398 -21.47 0.85 16.87
C THR A 398 -22.00 -0.60 16.88
N SER A 399 -22.28 -1.17 15.72
CA SER A 399 -22.71 -2.56 15.58
C SER A 399 -21.64 -3.53 16.09
N VAL A 400 -20.37 -3.32 15.73
CA VAL A 400 -19.24 -4.15 16.19
C VAL A 400 -19.06 -4.08 17.70
N ARG A 401 -19.21 -2.89 18.32
CA ARG A 401 -19.15 -2.74 19.79
C ARG A 401 -20.29 -3.48 20.50
N ARG A 402 -21.49 -3.47 19.93
CA ARG A 402 -22.67 -4.15 20.49
C ARG A 402 -22.70 -5.65 20.20
N HIS A 403 -22.20 -6.06 19.04
CA HIS A 403 -22.23 -7.44 18.54
C HIS A 403 -20.84 -7.85 18.08
N ARG A 404 -20.05 -8.40 19.02
CA ARG A 404 -18.69 -8.85 18.72
C ARG A 404 -18.70 -9.88 17.59
N PRO A 405 -17.91 -9.71 16.53
CA PRO A 405 -17.80 -10.68 15.44
C PRO A 405 -17.27 -12.04 15.91
N ALA A 406 -17.87 -13.12 15.38
CA ALA A 406 -17.44 -14.50 15.68
C ALA A 406 -16.03 -14.79 15.17
N GLU A 407 -15.69 -14.22 14.03
CA GLU A 407 -14.34 -14.18 13.47
C GLU A 407 -13.89 -12.72 13.35
N ARG A 408 -12.57 -12.47 13.43
CA ARG A 408 -12.05 -11.11 13.31
C ARG A 408 -12.48 -10.46 11.99
N LEU A 409 -13.29 -9.41 12.11
CA LEU A 409 -13.72 -8.57 11.00
C LEU A 409 -12.57 -7.64 10.57
N VAL A 410 -12.30 -7.53 9.27
CA VAL A 410 -11.38 -6.51 8.76
C VAL A 410 -12.14 -5.48 7.92
N VAL A 411 -12.03 -4.21 8.31
CA VAL A 411 -12.60 -3.07 7.59
C VAL A 411 -11.52 -2.45 6.73
N PHE A 412 -11.58 -2.71 5.42
CA PHE A 412 -10.67 -2.16 4.42
C PHE A 412 -11.20 -0.84 3.90
N VAL A 413 -10.44 0.22 4.03
CA VAL A 413 -10.76 1.55 3.51
C VAL A 413 -9.71 1.93 2.46
N ASP A 414 -9.95 1.57 1.19
CA ASP A 414 -8.96 1.70 0.08
C ASP A 414 -8.53 3.15 -0.20
N GLU A 415 -9.40 4.11 0.10
CA GLU A 415 -9.10 5.54 0.01
C GLU A 415 -9.75 6.26 1.20
N ALA A 416 -9.04 6.35 2.33
CA ALA A 416 -9.63 6.89 3.55
C ALA A 416 -9.94 8.39 3.47
N ALA A 417 -9.24 9.13 2.60
CA ALA A 417 -9.48 10.54 2.37
C ALA A 417 -10.87 10.86 1.78
N VAL A 418 -11.62 9.87 1.25
CA VAL A 418 -13.00 10.06 0.78
C VAL A 418 -13.98 10.37 1.90
N LEU A 419 -13.63 10.00 3.14
CA LEU A 419 -14.45 10.25 4.32
C LEU A 419 -14.40 11.72 4.75
N GLY A 420 -13.40 12.51 4.28
CA GLY A 420 -13.08 13.79 4.88
C GLY A 420 -12.65 13.63 6.35
N ARG A 421 -12.77 14.70 7.14
CA ARG A 421 -12.54 14.59 8.58
C ARG A 421 -13.61 13.71 9.23
N PHE A 422 -13.18 12.72 9.98
CA PHE A 422 -14.05 11.77 10.66
C PHE A 422 -13.38 11.29 11.96
N ASP A 423 -13.56 12.04 13.04
CA ASP A 423 -12.87 11.79 14.32
C ASP A 423 -13.21 10.43 14.91
N ALA A 424 -14.41 9.88 14.62
CA ALA A 424 -14.78 8.53 15.00
C ALA A 424 -13.88 7.45 14.37
N LEU A 425 -13.17 7.75 13.26
CA LEU A 425 -12.17 6.86 12.67
C LEU A 425 -10.95 6.71 13.58
N LEU A 426 -10.46 7.83 14.14
CA LEU A 426 -9.32 7.82 15.07
C LEU A 426 -9.66 7.03 16.34
N THR A 427 -10.84 7.27 16.91
CA THR A 427 -11.34 6.53 18.06
C THR A 427 -11.47 5.03 17.75
N ALA A 428 -12.08 4.70 16.60
CA ALA A 428 -12.27 3.32 16.15
C ALA A 428 -10.93 2.59 15.95
N ALA A 429 -9.89 3.28 15.45
CA ALA A 429 -8.57 2.70 15.27
C ALA A 429 -7.97 2.17 16.58
N GLY A 430 -8.22 2.85 17.70
CA GLY A 430 -7.76 2.42 19.03
C GLY A 430 -8.66 1.37 19.70
N GLU A 431 -9.97 1.45 19.50
CA GLU A 431 -10.94 0.68 20.27
C GLU A 431 -11.41 -0.62 19.59
N LEU A 432 -11.67 -0.61 18.27
CA LEU A 432 -12.25 -1.76 17.56
C LEU A 432 -11.44 -3.05 17.70
N PRO A 433 -10.12 -3.01 17.80
CA PRO A 433 -9.32 -4.21 18.06
C PRO A 433 -9.80 -5.02 19.27
N GLY A 434 -10.19 -4.34 20.36
CA GLY A 434 -10.73 -4.95 21.57
C GLY A 434 -12.09 -5.61 21.38
N TYR A 435 -12.85 -5.20 20.36
CA TYR A 435 -14.15 -5.76 19.99
C TYR A 435 -14.08 -6.80 18.86
N GLY A 436 -12.89 -7.20 18.43
CA GLY A 436 -12.71 -8.25 17.43
C GLY A 436 -12.76 -7.76 15.98
N ALA A 437 -12.54 -6.46 15.75
CA ALA A 437 -12.40 -5.92 14.40
C ALA A 437 -11.09 -5.17 14.22
N SER A 438 -10.50 -5.27 13.04
CA SER A 438 -9.31 -4.53 12.63
C SER A 438 -9.67 -3.53 11.55
N LEU A 439 -9.21 -2.29 11.71
CA LEU A 439 -9.37 -1.24 10.71
C LEU A 439 -8.10 -1.17 9.87
N TRP A 440 -8.21 -1.24 8.55
CA TRP A 440 -7.10 -1.05 7.63
C TRP A 440 -7.38 0.15 6.72
N THR A 441 -6.75 1.29 7.03
CA THR A 441 -6.91 2.52 6.26
C THR A 441 -5.76 2.71 5.28
N MET A 442 -6.07 3.15 4.06
CA MET A 442 -5.09 3.44 3.03
C MET A 442 -5.14 4.91 2.63
N TRP A 443 -3.97 5.52 2.57
CA TRP A 443 -3.75 6.93 2.31
C TRP A 443 -2.75 7.09 1.17
N GLN A 444 -2.85 8.17 0.40
CA GLN A 444 -1.90 8.41 -0.70
C GLN A 444 -0.56 8.94 -0.19
N ASP A 445 -0.60 9.78 0.83
CA ASP A 445 0.54 10.35 1.53
C ASP A 445 0.17 10.72 2.97
N ARG A 446 1.16 11.08 3.78
CA ARG A 446 0.94 11.56 5.14
C ARG A 446 0.30 12.95 5.15
N ALA A 447 0.51 13.76 4.12
CA ALA A 447 -0.06 15.12 4.05
C ALA A 447 -1.59 15.09 4.03
N GLN A 448 -2.22 14.03 3.45
CA GLN A 448 -3.67 13.85 3.55
C GLN A 448 -4.13 13.66 5.00
N LEU A 449 -3.38 12.89 5.80
CA LEU A 449 -3.67 12.72 7.24
C LEU A 449 -3.55 14.03 8.00
N VAL A 450 -2.45 14.74 7.78
CA VAL A 450 -2.19 16.03 8.42
C VAL A 450 -3.22 17.08 8.03
N GLY A 451 -3.60 17.11 6.76
CA GLY A 451 -4.63 18.05 6.25
C GLY A 451 -6.01 17.83 6.89
N LEU A 452 -6.36 16.58 7.23
CA LEU A 452 -7.64 16.24 7.83
C LEU A 452 -7.64 16.29 9.37
N TYR A 453 -6.55 15.88 10.01
CA TYR A 453 -6.52 15.64 11.47
C TYR A 453 -5.46 16.46 12.20
N GLY A 454 -4.67 17.27 11.49
CA GLY A 454 -3.47 17.93 12.02
C GLY A 454 -2.32 16.94 12.28
N GLU A 455 -1.15 17.48 12.67
CA GLU A 455 0.03 16.67 12.98
C GLU A 455 -0.24 15.64 14.09
N ALA A 456 -0.86 16.08 15.19
CA ALA A 456 -1.16 15.23 16.34
C ALA A 456 -2.10 14.07 15.98
N GLY A 457 -3.17 14.34 15.21
CA GLY A 457 -4.11 13.30 14.79
C GLY A 457 -3.51 12.31 13.80
N ALA A 458 -2.65 12.76 12.89
CA ALA A 458 -1.89 11.91 11.98
C ALA A 458 -0.94 10.98 12.75
N ASP A 459 -0.22 11.52 13.74
CA ASP A 459 0.68 10.74 14.59
C ASP A 459 -0.08 9.75 15.48
N VAL A 460 -1.26 10.12 16.00
CA VAL A 460 -2.13 9.19 16.75
C VAL A 460 -2.49 7.98 15.89
N LEU A 461 -2.93 8.18 14.65
CA LEU A 461 -3.31 7.07 13.77
C LEU A 461 -2.12 6.17 13.44
N LEU A 462 -0.96 6.76 13.09
CA LEU A 462 0.25 6.01 12.76
C LEU A 462 0.81 5.23 13.96
N ASN A 463 0.83 5.85 15.16
CA ASN A 463 1.37 5.23 16.36
C ASN A 463 0.43 4.16 16.96
N THR A 464 -0.89 4.31 16.77
CA THR A 464 -1.89 3.31 17.20
C THR A 464 -1.89 2.09 16.29
N ALA A 465 -1.46 2.24 15.04
CA ALA A 465 -1.41 1.13 14.10
C ALA A 465 -0.46 0.04 14.59
N GLU A 466 -0.92 -1.21 14.58
CA GLU A 466 -0.09 -2.39 14.82
C GLU A 466 0.94 -2.59 13.71
N VAL A 467 0.54 -2.30 12.48
CA VAL A 467 1.40 -2.39 11.30
C VAL A 467 1.20 -1.16 10.41
N VAL A 468 2.30 -0.51 10.06
CA VAL A 468 2.33 0.53 9.03
C VAL A 468 3.06 0.01 7.80
N THR A 469 2.43 0.13 6.62
CA THR A 469 3.07 -0.21 5.35
C THR A 469 3.30 1.05 4.51
N VAL A 470 4.48 1.17 3.91
CA VAL A 470 4.87 2.34 3.11
C VAL A 470 5.31 1.88 1.72
N PHE A 471 4.65 2.42 0.71
CA PHE A 471 4.95 2.18 -0.69
C PHE A 471 5.55 3.45 -1.26
N ASP A 472 6.65 3.36 -1.97
CA ASP A 472 7.26 4.47 -2.73
C ASP A 472 7.18 5.85 -2.01
N VAL A 473 8.29 6.40 -1.60
CA VAL A 473 8.35 7.71 -0.95
C VAL A 473 8.56 8.79 -2.02
N PRO A 474 7.73 9.88 -2.04
CA PRO A 474 7.87 10.94 -3.03
C PRO A 474 9.23 11.64 -2.98
N ALA A 475 9.88 11.81 -4.14
CA ALA A 475 11.18 12.47 -4.24
C ALA A 475 11.11 13.99 -3.94
N VAL A 476 9.91 14.57 -4.07
CA VAL A 476 9.68 16.02 -3.89
C VAL A 476 9.35 16.39 -2.44
N ASP A 477 9.19 15.41 -1.55
CA ASP A 477 8.96 15.61 -0.12
C ASP A 477 10.17 15.10 0.70
N PRO A 478 11.17 15.96 0.95
CA PRO A 478 12.35 15.57 1.71
C PRO A 478 12.06 15.32 3.20
N ASP A 479 11.00 15.93 3.75
CA ASP A 479 10.64 15.76 5.16
C ASP A 479 9.97 14.40 5.39
N GLU A 480 9.13 13.95 4.48
CA GLU A 480 8.55 12.61 4.55
C GLU A 480 9.63 11.53 4.38
N SER A 481 10.53 11.69 3.41
CA SER A 481 11.62 10.75 3.20
C SER A 481 12.58 10.69 4.39
N GLU A 482 12.90 11.82 5.02
CA GLU A 482 13.70 11.88 6.24
C GLU A 482 12.98 11.23 7.43
N ARG A 483 11.66 11.43 7.57
CA ARG A 483 10.83 10.80 8.62
C ARG A 483 10.91 9.28 8.54
N TRP A 484 10.70 8.70 7.35
CA TRP A 484 10.79 7.25 7.17
C TRP A 484 12.20 6.71 7.34
N SER A 485 13.24 7.46 6.89
CA SER A 485 14.63 7.12 7.15
C SER A 485 14.94 7.06 8.65
N ARG A 486 14.45 8.02 9.44
CA ARG A 486 14.56 8.02 10.90
C ARG A 486 13.80 6.86 11.54
N ALA A 487 12.60 6.55 11.06
CA ALA A 487 11.80 5.44 11.57
C ALA A 487 12.47 4.07 11.35
N ILE A 488 13.20 3.90 10.26
CA ILE A 488 14.02 2.71 10.00
C ILE A 488 15.17 2.62 11.00
N GLY A 489 15.79 3.75 11.35
CA GLY A 489 16.79 3.88 12.41
C GLY A 489 18.23 3.88 11.92
N ASP A 490 19.13 4.01 12.89
CA ASP A 490 20.57 4.11 12.70
C ASP A 490 21.30 2.83 13.12
N TYR A 491 22.43 2.58 12.53
CA TYR A 491 23.36 1.53 12.92
C TYR A 491 24.78 2.10 13.07
N THR A 492 25.62 1.38 13.79
CA THR A 492 27.02 1.74 13.94
C THR A 492 27.82 1.24 12.72
N ALA A 493 28.49 2.16 12.03
CA ALA A 493 29.31 1.87 10.87
C ALA A 493 30.79 2.17 11.17
N PHE A 494 31.69 1.39 10.57
CA PHE A 494 33.12 1.71 10.55
C PHE A 494 33.44 2.68 9.42
N VAL A 495 34.22 3.71 9.74
CA VAL A 495 34.89 4.55 8.77
C VAL A 495 36.38 4.31 8.90
N GLU A 496 36.99 3.86 7.82
CA GLU A 496 38.42 3.69 7.71
C GLU A 496 39.00 4.92 6.98
N THR A 497 39.80 5.71 7.70
CA THR A 497 40.53 6.84 7.11
C THR A 497 41.95 6.41 6.87
N HIS A 498 42.36 6.40 5.60
CA HIS A 498 43.73 6.12 5.19
C HIS A 498 44.46 7.44 5.03
N SER A 499 45.50 7.67 5.83
CA SER A 499 46.42 8.79 5.67
C SER A 499 47.73 8.29 5.07
N ALA A 500 48.01 8.78 3.87
CA ALA A 500 49.32 8.61 3.25
C ALA A 500 50.19 9.86 3.51
N PRO A 501 51.46 9.73 3.84
CA PRO A 501 52.33 10.89 3.97
C PRO A 501 52.48 11.62 2.63
N SER A 502 52.28 12.93 2.64
CA SER A 502 52.45 13.79 1.46
C SER A 502 53.90 14.37 1.47
N GLY A 503 54.62 14.19 0.38
CA GLY A 503 55.97 14.67 0.23
C GLY A 503 57.06 13.75 0.79
N ASP A 504 58.33 14.19 0.83
CA ASP A 504 59.53 13.44 1.23
C ASP A 504 59.58 12.96 2.69
N ALA A 505 58.50 13.00 3.40
CA ALA A 505 58.41 12.52 4.78
C ALA A 505 58.33 10.98 4.81
N LYS A 506 59.38 10.35 5.40
CA LYS A 506 59.43 8.92 5.72
C LYS A 506 58.38 8.60 6.83
N GLY A 507 57.10 8.51 6.47
CA GLY A 507 56.03 8.06 7.37
C GLY A 507 55.36 6.80 6.83
N SER A 508 55.05 5.84 7.69
CA SER A 508 54.26 4.67 7.31
C SER A 508 52.79 5.08 7.10
N PRO A 509 52.12 4.56 6.09
CA PRO A 509 50.69 4.80 5.95
C PRO A 509 49.97 4.33 7.20
N SER A 510 49.11 5.19 7.77
CA SER A 510 48.30 4.83 8.93
C SER A 510 46.83 4.68 8.54
N THR A 511 46.18 3.65 9.06
CA THR A 511 44.74 3.44 8.92
C THR A 511 44.10 3.65 10.30
N THR A 512 43.31 4.70 10.39
CA THR A 512 42.51 4.97 11.60
C THR A 512 41.11 4.45 11.39
N ARG A 513 40.63 3.62 12.31
CA ARG A 513 39.24 3.16 12.37
C ARG A 513 38.48 4.01 13.38
N SER A 514 37.36 4.60 12.96
CA SER A 514 36.43 5.27 13.82
C SER A 514 35.03 4.72 13.60
N SER A 515 34.24 4.56 14.70
CA SER A 515 32.85 4.19 14.63
C SER A 515 32.00 5.46 14.55
N GLN A 516 31.00 5.47 13.68
CA GLN A 516 30.01 6.57 13.60
C GLN A 516 28.62 6.03 13.29
N GLY A 517 27.59 6.83 13.61
CA GLY A 517 26.20 6.52 13.27
C GLY A 517 25.97 6.68 11.77
N ALA A 518 25.28 5.70 11.17
CA ALA A 518 24.85 5.75 9.78
C ALA A 518 23.38 5.34 9.69
N ARG A 519 22.61 5.98 8.81
CA ARG A 519 21.25 5.58 8.50
C ARG A 519 21.24 4.18 7.89
N LEU A 520 20.37 3.28 8.38
CA LEU A 520 20.21 1.96 7.77
C LEU A 520 19.71 2.08 6.32
N MET A 521 18.84 3.04 6.05
CA MET A 521 18.40 3.42 4.72
C MET A 521 18.31 4.95 4.66
N SER A 522 19.16 5.58 3.86
CA SER A 522 19.12 7.04 3.71
C SER A 522 17.88 7.49 2.95
N LYS A 523 17.52 8.77 3.04
CA LYS A 523 16.40 9.34 2.28
C LYS A 523 16.56 9.15 0.77
N GLU A 524 17.79 9.24 0.25
CA GLU A 524 18.10 9.03 -1.17
C GLU A 524 17.88 7.54 -1.56
N ALA A 525 18.24 6.62 -0.67
CA ALA A 525 18.00 5.19 -0.87
C ALA A 525 16.51 4.82 -0.81
N LEU A 526 15.73 5.51 0.03
CA LEU A 526 14.27 5.38 0.09
C LEU A 526 13.61 5.85 -1.21
N ILE A 527 14.00 7.03 -1.69
CA ILE A 527 13.49 7.59 -2.95
C ILE A 527 13.87 6.70 -4.14
N ALA A 528 15.06 6.10 -4.11
CA ALA A 528 15.55 5.20 -5.15
C ALA A 528 15.10 3.73 -4.97
N MET A 529 14.22 3.45 -4.00
CA MET A 529 13.74 2.09 -3.76
C MET A 529 13.03 1.53 -5.01
N PRO A 530 13.31 0.27 -5.38
CA PRO A 530 12.64 -0.37 -6.52
C PRO A 530 11.13 -0.31 -6.40
N GLY A 531 10.43 0.04 -7.49
CA GLY A 531 8.97 0.20 -7.49
C GLY A 531 8.17 -1.08 -7.20
N ASP A 532 8.82 -2.24 -7.16
CA ASP A 532 8.26 -3.53 -6.77
C ASP A 532 8.49 -3.87 -5.28
N GLU A 533 9.05 -2.95 -4.50
CA GLU A 533 9.32 -3.12 -3.07
C GLU A 533 8.43 -2.22 -2.21
N LEU A 534 8.29 -2.62 -0.95
CA LEU A 534 7.58 -1.87 0.08
C LEU A 534 8.26 -2.06 1.43
N LEU A 535 8.02 -1.12 2.33
CA LEU A 535 8.46 -1.19 3.72
C LEU A 535 7.28 -1.52 4.64
N VAL A 536 7.56 -2.32 5.66
CA VAL A 536 6.59 -2.67 6.71
C VAL A 536 7.21 -2.36 8.06
N PHE A 537 6.49 -1.58 8.86
CA PHE A 537 6.86 -1.23 10.23
C PHE A 537 5.89 -1.93 11.18
N PRO A 538 6.33 -3.00 11.86
CA PRO A 538 5.56 -3.62 12.93
C PRO A 538 5.73 -2.80 14.21
N ASN A 539 4.75 -1.94 14.53
CA ASN A 539 4.82 -1.06 15.70
C ASN A 539 4.52 -1.82 17.00
N SER A 540 3.60 -2.78 16.95
CA SER A 540 3.18 -3.55 18.10
C SER A 540 2.83 -5.00 17.73
N GLY A 541 2.27 -5.77 18.66
CA GLY A 541 1.80 -7.13 18.37
C GLY A 541 2.88 -8.23 18.39
N GLY A 542 4.16 -7.89 18.51
CA GLY A 542 5.24 -8.87 18.64
C GLY A 542 5.56 -9.69 17.40
N HIS A 543 5.04 -9.30 16.23
CA HIS A 543 5.22 -10.01 14.95
C HIS A 543 6.67 -10.01 14.48
N ALA A 544 7.30 -8.84 14.50
CA ALA A 544 8.72 -8.64 14.24
C ALA A 544 9.21 -7.44 15.07
N ARG A 545 10.50 -7.43 15.41
CA ARG A 545 11.13 -6.30 16.15
C ARG A 545 11.78 -5.28 15.22
N HIS A 546 11.95 -5.63 13.96
CA HIS A 546 12.67 -4.85 12.97
C HIS A 546 11.80 -4.56 11.75
N PRO A 547 11.97 -3.43 11.09
CA PRO A 547 11.30 -3.15 9.83
C PRO A 547 11.55 -4.27 8.82
N LEU A 548 10.55 -4.52 7.96
CA LEU A 548 10.68 -5.48 6.87
C LEU A 548 10.77 -4.72 5.54
N ARG A 549 11.62 -5.19 4.66
CA ARG A 549 11.67 -4.80 3.25
C ARG A 549 11.16 -5.99 2.45
N LEU A 550 10.03 -5.82 1.78
CA LEU A 550 9.32 -6.89 1.10
C LEU A 550 9.13 -6.56 -0.38
N LYS A 551 8.91 -7.58 -1.20
CA LYS A 551 8.41 -7.41 -2.57
C LYS A 551 6.89 -7.26 -2.55
N LYS A 552 6.36 -6.39 -3.41
CA LYS A 552 4.91 -6.22 -3.60
C LYS A 552 4.31 -7.49 -4.20
N THR A 553 3.20 -7.94 -3.68
CA THR A 553 2.34 -8.89 -4.38
C THR A 553 1.60 -8.14 -5.49
N VAL A 554 1.44 -8.75 -6.65
CA VAL A 554 0.62 -8.20 -7.75
C VAL A 554 -0.38 -9.26 -8.15
N ALA A 555 -1.59 -9.20 -7.59
CA ALA A 555 -2.61 -10.26 -7.71
C ALA A 555 -2.89 -10.67 -9.16
N HIS A 556 -2.92 -9.72 -10.09
CA HIS A 556 -3.26 -9.99 -11.49
C HIS A 556 -2.17 -10.74 -12.28
N THR A 557 -0.92 -10.70 -11.83
CA THR A 557 0.21 -11.39 -12.47
C THR A 557 0.72 -12.58 -11.66
N ASP A 558 0.36 -12.67 -10.39
CA ASP A 558 0.77 -13.75 -9.51
C ASP A 558 -0.01 -15.04 -9.83
N PRO A 559 0.67 -16.14 -10.17
CA PRO A 559 0.02 -17.41 -10.52
C PRO A 559 -0.95 -17.94 -9.47
N ARG A 560 -0.74 -17.63 -8.19
CA ARG A 560 -1.60 -18.04 -7.08
C ARG A 560 -3.05 -17.58 -7.23
N PHE A 561 -3.27 -16.44 -7.92
CA PHE A 561 -4.59 -15.82 -8.03
C PHE A 561 -5.26 -16.05 -9.40
N ARG A 562 -4.57 -16.70 -10.36
CA ARG A 562 -5.00 -16.80 -11.77
C ARG A 562 -6.46 -17.21 -11.96
N ASN A 563 -6.96 -18.15 -11.14
CA ASN A 563 -8.33 -18.68 -11.24
C ASN A 563 -9.21 -18.27 -10.05
N LEU A 564 -8.72 -17.38 -9.19
CA LEU A 564 -9.41 -16.97 -7.98
C LEU A 564 -10.02 -15.57 -8.11
N ILE A 565 -9.46 -14.75 -8.96
CA ILE A 565 -9.91 -13.37 -9.19
C ILE A 565 -10.37 -13.19 -10.63
N ALA A 566 -11.34 -12.31 -10.84
CA ALA A 566 -11.74 -11.94 -12.19
C ALA A 566 -10.63 -11.17 -12.90
N PRO A 567 -10.47 -11.35 -14.23
CA PRO A 567 -9.50 -10.59 -15.00
C PRO A 567 -9.82 -9.09 -14.91
N VAL A 568 -8.76 -8.27 -14.88
CA VAL A 568 -8.94 -6.80 -14.96
C VAL A 568 -9.57 -6.46 -16.31
N PRO A 569 -10.69 -5.72 -16.32
CA PRO A 569 -11.21 -5.21 -17.58
C PRO A 569 -10.12 -4.36 -18.27
N PRO A 570 -9.94 -4.47 -19.59
CA PRO A 570 -8.99 -3.62 -20.28
C PRO A 570 -9.36 -2.15 -20.02
N VAL A 571 -8.35 -1.36 -19.62
CA VAL A 571 -8.51 0.09 -19.46
C VAL A 571 -8.81 0.68 -20.82
N GLY A 572 -10.07 1.03 -21.07
CA GLY A 572 -10.47 1.70 -22.30
C GLY A 572 -11.74 1.12 -22.89
N ARG A 573 -12.84 1.70 -22.47
CA ARG A 573 -14.03 2.10 -23.22
C ARG A 573 -15.17 2.27 -22.20
N ALA A 574 -15.25 3.48 -21.65
CA ALA A 574 -16.53 3.94 -21.12
C ALA A 574 -17.53 3.87 -22.29
N ARG A 575 -18.57 3.05 -22.14
CA ARG A 575 -19.75 3.12 -22.99
C ARG A 575 -20.62 4.28 -22.53
#